data_2495cf473bcedc65981dda296ec7bdd7
#
_entry.id   2495cf473bcedc65981dda296ec7bdd7
#
_cell.length_a   1.000
_cell.length_b   1.000
_cell.length_c   1.000
_cell.angle_alpha   90.00
_cell.angle_beta   90.00
_cell.angle_gamma   90.00
#
_symmetry.space_group_name_H-M   'P 1'
#
loop_
_entity.id
_entity.type
_entity.pdbx_description
1 polymer ?
#
loop_
_entity_poly.entity_id
_entity_poly.type
_entity_poly.pdbx_seq_one_letter_code
_entity_poly.pdbx_strand_id
1 'polypeptide(L)'
;IDASATFATAGFEFDDNDGTIENNGTFEIHGDETFTTGSLSIPGETKVIDPAGCILTTDIGGLEDVEFNSSGQIFSLDEDTDYITGDITIAVNTTFSMGAFDLTLADRKTVTNEGTWSAPSSGSQFTCSGNATFLGEDMNFSKFYAVSADTDTIIFKGSKTYTVSDSLTLGGIDGGELLITSDAPLSRATAIINNTGNAHLVEYVKVYDVNGTAEHHIAATNSWSLGGTTDYWDFAAILYTFGTTGNWDTATNWWQGVLPNDNDNIIVNVGVTLTTNGDRTINDIDIDGTLVVSVDTLTVNGASDIDGTITIST
;
A
#
# COMPACT_ATOMS: atom_id res chain seq x y z
N ILE A 1 -13.98 -17.90 -26.34
CA ILE A 1 -15.25 -17.24 -26.05
C ILE A 1 -15.21 -15.87 -26.71
N ASP A 2 -16.18 -15.53 -27.55
CA ASP A 2 -16.23 -14.20 -28.20
C ASP A 2 -16.56 -13.08 -27.20
N ALA A 3 -16.13 -11.86 -27.48
CA ALA A 3 -16.22 -10.71 -26.56
C ALA A 3 -17.64 -10.33 -26.05
N SER A 4 -18.70 -10.91 -26.60
CA SER A 4 -20.09 -10.71 -26.15
C SER A 4 -20.76 -12.01 -25.71
N ALA A 5 -20.00 -13.09 -25.60
CA ALA A 5 -20.50 -14.40 -25.21
C ALA A 5 -20.18 -14.70 -23.76
N THR A 6 -21.06 -15.44 -23.11
CA THR A 6 -20.82 -16.03 -21.78
C THR A 6 -20.72 -17.53 -21.94
N PHE A 7 -19.73 -18.13 -21.32
CA PHE A 7 -19.64 -19.58 -21.15
C PHE A 7 -19.86 -19.89 -19.68
N ALA A 8 -20.83 -20.76 -19.39
CA ALA A 8 -21.16 -21.17 -18.03
C ALA A 8 -20.93 -22.67 -17.87
N THR A 9 -20.20 -23.07 -16.82
CA THR A 9 -19.85 -24.47 -16.57
C THR A 9 -21.01 -25.28 -16.01
N ALA A 10 -21.89 -24.65 -15.27
CA ALA A 10 -23.16 -25.23 -14.76
C ALA A 10 -22.95 -26.52 -13.90
N GLY A 11 -21.88 -26.61 -13.11
CA GLY A 11 -21.66 -27.71 -12.18
C GLY A 11 -21.03 -28.96 -12.82
N PHE A 12 -20.33 -28.82 -13.92
CA PHE A 12 -19.59 -29.92 -14.55
C PHE A 12 -18.09 -29.80 -14.24
N GLU A 13 -17.46 -30.94 -14.01
CA GLU A 13 -15.99 -31.01 -13.97
C GLU A 13 -15.43 -30.55 -15.31
N PHE A 14 -14.51 -29.61 -15.27
CA PHE A 14 -13.83 -29.09 -16.44
C PHE A 14 -12.35 -29.56 -16.39
N ASP A 15 -12.00 -30.40 -17.35
CA ASP A 15 -10.63 -30.88 -17.55
C ASP A 15 -10.14 -30.35 -18.91
N ASP A 16 -9.23 -29.39 -18.89
CA ASP A 16 -8.66 -28.81 -20.12
C ASP A 16 -7.57 -29.70 -20.73
N ASN A 17 -7.14 -30.74 -20.01
CA ASN A 17 -6.15 -31.72 -20.46
C ASN A 17 -4.91 -31.05 -21.11
N ASP A 18 -4.38 -30.02 -20.47
CA ASP A 18 -3.27 -29.17 -20.92
C ASP A 18 -3.64 -28.25 -22.14
N GLY A 19 -4.90 -28.00 -22.38
CA GLY A 19 -5.37 -27.04 -23.38
C GLY A 19 -5.30 -25.59 -22.93
N THR A 20 -5.51 -24.67 -23.86
CA THR A 20 -5.62 -23.24 -23.58
C THR A 20 -7.06 -22.78 -23.82
N ILE A 21 -7.63 -22.03 -22.86
CA ILE A 21 -8.92 -21.38 -23.06
C ILE A 21 -8.64 -19.95 -23.54
N GLU A 22 -9.06 -19.64 -24.77
CA GLU A 22 -9.11 -18.26 -25.23
C GLU A 22 -10.47 -17.66 -24.84
N ASN A 23 -10.46 -16.75 -23.88
CA ASN A 23 -11.65 -16.04 -23.41
C ASN A 23 -11.55 -14.55 -23.70
N ASN A 24 -12.37 -14.04 -24.61
CA ASN A 24 -12.53 -12.61 -24.86
C ASN A 24 -13.92 -12.11 -24.38
N GLY A 25 -14.67 -12.95 -23.69
CA GLY A 25 -15.98 -12.67 -23.12
C GLY A 25 -16.02 -12.91 -21.63
N THR A 26 -17.13 -13.40 -21.11
CA THR A 26 -17.29 -13.77 -19.71
C THR A 26 -17.22 -15.28 -19.55
N PHE A 27 -16.38 -15.77 -18.65
CA PHE A 27 -16.35 -17.16 -18.21
C PHE A 27 -17.03 -17.24 -16.84
N GLU A 28 -18.13 -17.96 -16.74
CA GLU A 28 -18.87 -18.13 -15.49
C GLU A 28 -18.65 -19.52 -14.92
N ILE A 29 -18.17 -19.59 -13.67
CA ILE A 29 -18.03 -20.82 -12.91
C ILE A 29 -19.26 -20.95 -12.01
N HIS A 30 -20.02 -22.01 -12.16
CA HIS A 30 -21.27 -22.25 -11.43
C HIS A 30 -21.19 -23.56 -10.65
N GLY A 31 -21.00 -23.51 -9.35
CA GLY A 31 -21.15 -24.67 -8.49
C GLY A 31 -19.85 -25.38 -8.11
N ASP A 32 -19.94 -26.67 -7.84
CA ASP A 32 -18.87 -27.52 -7.29
C ASP A 32 -17.85 -27.97 -8.36
N GLU A 33 -17.49 -27.11 -9.31
CA GLU A 33 -16.51 -27.47 -10.32
C GLU A 33 -15.13 -27.67 -9.69
N THR A 34 -14.51 -28.78 -10.03
CA THR A 34 -13.09 -28.99 -9.77
C THR A 34 -12.34 -28.79 -11.09
N PHE A 35 -11.46 -27.83 -11.12
CA PHE A 35 -10.54 -27.64 -12.24
C PHE A 35 -9.27 -28.43 -11.93
N THR A 36 -9.02 -29.47 -12.69
CA THR A 36 -7.81 -30.34 -12.57
C THR A 36 -6.79 -29.92 -13.62
N THR A 37 -6.24 -28.74 -13.52
CA THR A 37 -5.26 -28.29 -14.50
C THR A 37 -4.00 -27.74 -13.86
N GLY A 38 -2.89 -27.88 -14.54
CA GLY A 38 -1.60 -27.40 -14.07
C GLY A 38 -1.42 -25.88 -14.15
N SER A 39 -2.24 -25.17 -14.89
CA SER A 39 -2.33 -23.70 -14.88
C SER A 39 -3.50 -23.25 -15.79
N LEU A 40 -4.53 -22.71 -15.19
CA LEU A 40 -5.65 -22.14 -15.91
C LEU A 40 -5.36 -20.67 -16.20
N SER A 41 -5.01 -20.33 -17.44
CA SER A 41 -4.92 -18.94 -17.91
C SER A 41 -6.19 -18.64 -18.70
N ILE A 42 -7.12 -17.90 -18.09
CA ILE A 42 -8.34 -17.44 -18.74
C ILE A 42 -8.23 -15.92 -18.89
N PRO A 43 -7.80 -15.41 -20.04
CA PRO A 43 -7.84 -13.97 -20.30
C PRO A 43 -9.31 -13.49 -20.35
N GLY A 44 -9.54 -12.24 -19.93
CA GLY A 44 -10.87 -11.65 -19.87
C GLY A 44 -11.55 -11.80 -18.50
N GLU A 45 -12.82 -11.47 -18.42
CA GLU A 45 -13.57 -11.48 -17.15
C GLU A 45 -13.94 -12.91 -16.74
N THR A 46 -13.60 -13.31 -15.52
CA THR A 46 -14.06 -14.55 -14.90
C THR A 46 -15.03 -14.22 -13.77
N LYS A 47 -16.25 -14.74 -13.85
CA LYS A 47 -17.24 -14.64 -12.76
C LYS A 47 -17.36 -15.97 -12.04
N VAL A 48 -17.18 -15.92 -10.73
CA VAL A 48 -17.43 -17.07 -9.87
C VAL A 48 -18.81 -16.89 -9.25
N ILE A 49 -19.77 -17.67 -9.73
CA ILE A 49 -21.18 -17.58 -9.32
C ILE A 49 -21.58 -18.95 -8.78
N ASP A 50 -21.56 -19.13 -7.48
CA ASP A 50 -22.01 -20.38 -6.87
C ASP A 50 -23.14 -20.14 -5.87
N PRO A 51 -24.34 -20.69 -6.09
CA PRO A 51 -25.45 -20.58 -5.15
C PRO A 51 -25.28 -21.37 -3.86
N ALA A 52 -24.29 -22.29 -3.79
CA ALA A 52 -24.01 -23.12 -2.61
C ALA A 52 -22.77 -22.71 -1.81
N GLY A 53 -21.94 -21.81 -2.35
CA GLY A 53 -20.61 -21.46 -1.85
C GLY A 53 -19.55 -22.40 -2.38
N CYS A 54 -18.48 -21.88 -2.98
CA CYS A 54 -17.42 -22.70 -3.50
C CYS A 54 -16.10 -22.50 -2.74
N ILE A 55 -15.33 -23.57 -2.69
CA ILE A 55 -13.92 -23.52 -2.39
C ILE A 55 -13.23 -23.58 -3.75
N LEU A 56 -12.45 -22.55 -4.05
CA LEU A 56 -11.63 -22.58 -5.27
C LEU A 56 -10.45 -23.52 -5.02
N THR A 57 -10.52 -24.71 -5.62
CA THR A 57 -9.51 -25.79 -5.48
C THR A 57 -8.49 -25.77 -6.62
N THR A 58 -8.36 -24.68 -7.32
CA THR A 58 -7.41 -24.54 -8.40
C THR A 58 -6.51 -23.36 -8.20
N ASP A 59 -5.30 -23.47 -8.72
CA ASP A 59 -4.43 -22.35 -8.97
C ASP A 59 -5.17 -21.34 -9.89
N ILE A 60 -5.76 -20.30 -9.29
CA ILE A 60 -6.35 -19.20 -10.04
C ILE A 60 -5.27 -18.26 -10.62
N GLY A 61 -4.03 -18.69 -10.57
CA GLY A 61 -2.89 -18.00 -11.12
C GLY A 61 -3.06 -17.72 -12.60
N GLY A 62 -2.99 -16.45 -12.98
CA GLY A 62 -3.12 -16.01 -14.35
C GLY A 62 -4.54 -15.65 -14.76
N LEU A 63 -5.52 -15.64 -13.86
CA LEU A 63 -6.81 -15.00 -14.14
C LEU A 63 -6.59 -13.49 -14.32
N GLU A 64 -7.25 -12.91 -15.34
CA GLU A 64 -7.22 -11.47 -15.53
C GLU A 64 -8.19 -10.81 -14.56
N ASP A 65 -9.41 -10.50 -14.92
CA ASP A 65 -10.38 -9.88 -14.03
C ASP A 65 -11.26 -10.94 -13.37
N VAL A 66 -11.38 -10.89 -12.03
CA VAL A 66 -12.17 -11.88 -11.27
C VAL A 66 -13.29 -11.20 -10.50
N GLU A 67 -14.53 -11.63 -10.72
CA GLU A 67 -15.70 -11.22 -9.94
C GLU A 67 -16.25 -12.38 -9.11
N PHE A 68 -16.22 -12.25 -7.78
CA PHE A 68 -16.93 -13.15 -6.87
C PHE A 68 -18.33 -12.60 -6.63
N ASN A 69 -19.34 -13.31 -7.15
CA ASN A 69 -20.71 -12.81 -7.17
C ASN A 69 -21.75 -13.90 -6.84
N SER A 70 -21.97 -14.12 -5.55
CA SER A 70 -23.08 -14.97 -5.11
C SER A 70 -23.60 -14.54 -3.75
N SER A 71 -24.82 -14.02 -3.73
CA SER A 71 -25.41 -13.46 -2.52
C SER A 71 -25.56 -14.48 -1.40
N GLY A 72 -24.96 -14.17 -0.24
CA GLY A 72 -25.02 -15.00 0.97
C GLY A 72 -23.98 -16.13 0.99
N GLN A 73 -23.10 -16.22 0.01
CA GLN A 73 -22.11 -17.28 -0.10
C GLN A 73 -20.70 -16.82 0.31
N ILE A 74 -19.85 -17.80 0.61
CA ILE A 74 -18.44 -17.61 0.96
C ILE A 74 -17.59 -18.28 -0.10
N PHE A 75 -16.72 -17.51 -0.72
CA PHE A 75 -15.63 -18.01 -1.58
C PHE A 75 -14.34 -18.05 -0.79
N SER A 76 -13.67 -19.18 -0.82
CA SER A 76 -12.40 -19.36 -0.12
C SER A 76 -11.35 -19.89 -1.06
N LEU A 77 -10.11 -19.39 -0.91
CA LEU A 77 -8.95 -20.02 -1.54
C LEU A 77 -8.60 -21.29 -0.76
N ASP A 78 -7.99 -22.26 -1.43
CA ASP A 78 -7.57 -23.54 -0.82
C ASP A 78 -6.11 -23.94 -1.10
N GLU A 79 -5.38 -23.14 -1.87
CA GLU A 79 -3.95 -23.35 -2.11
C GLU A 79 -3.15 -22.04 -2.16
N ASP A 80 -1.83 -22.16 -1.97
CA ASP A 80 -0.91 -21.02 -1.98
C ASP A 80 -0.56 -20.58 -3.41
N THR A 81 -0.15 -19.33 -3.54
CA THR A 81 0.49 -18.73 -4.73
C THR A 81 -0.44 -18.25 -5.83
N ASP A 82 -1.67 -17.92 -5.52
CA ASP A 82 -2.54 -17.29 -6.50
C ASP A 82 -1.98 -15.93 -6.95
N TYR A 83 -1.83 -15.77 -8.25
CA TYR A 83 -1.39 -14.53 -8.88
C TYR A 83 -2.47 -14.02 -9.84
N ILE A 84 -3.19 -12.99 -9.44
CA ILE A 84 -4.24 -12.37 -10.25
C ILE A 84 -3.64 -11.23 -11.07
N THR A 85 -3.73 -11.36 -12.39
CA THR A 85 -3.17 -10.39 -13.34
C THR A 85 -4.12 -9.25 -13.66
N GLY A 86 -5.40 -9.35 -13.27
CA GLY A 86 -6.45 -8.37 -13.46
C GLY A 86 -7.00 -7.78 -12.17
N ASP A 87 -8.19 -7.20 -12.27
CA ASP A 87 -8.90 -6.62 -11.14
C ASP A 87 -9.70 -7.68 -10.37
N ILE A 88 -9.89 -7.45 -9.06
CA ILE A 88 -10.71 -8.31 -8.19
C ILE A 88 -11.97 -7.54 -7.80
N THR A 89 -13.14 -8.14 -7.99
CA THR A 89 -14.41 -7.60 -7.53
C THR A 89 -15.12 -8.59 -6.60
N ILE A 90 -15.54 -8.13 -5.43
CA ILE A 90 -16.39 -8.89 -4.52
C ILE A 90 -17.74 -8.20 -4.49
N ALA A 91 -18.76 -8.86 -5.05
CA ALA A 91 -20.07 -8.28 -5.19
C ALA A 91 -20.82 -8.15 -3.86
N VAL A 92 -21.85 -7.33 -3.84
CA VAL A 92 -22.72 -7.09 -2.67
C VAL A 92 -23.26 -8.39 -2.09
N ASN A 93 -23.25 -8.53 -0.77
CA ASN A 93 -23.67 -9.72 -0.03
C ASN A 93 -22.87 -10.99 -0.29
N THR A 94 -21.76 -10.90 -0.98
CA THR A 94 -20.80 -11.99 -1.17
C THR A 94 -19.70 -11.89 -0.12
N THR A 95 -19.19 -13.02 0.36
CA THR A 95 -18.04 -13.07 1.26
C THR A 95 -16.86 -13.69 0.55
N PHE A 96 -15.71 -13.03 0.60
CA PHE A 96 -14.44 -13.59 0.14
C PHE A 96 -13.52 -13.86 1.33
N SER A 97 -12.84 -14.98 1.33
CA SER A 97 -11.87 -15.40 2.34
C SER A 97 -10.61 -15.93 1.68
N MET A 98 -9.47 -15.36 2.01
CA MET A 98 -8.18 -15.93 1.61
C MET A 98 -7.86 -17.25 2.36
N GLY A 99 -8.58 -17.57 3.44
CA GLY A 99 -8.24 -18.72 4.25
C GLY A 99 -6.86 -18.59 4.88
N ALA A 100 -6.01 -19.62 4.72
CA ALA A 100 -4.61 -19.64 5.15
C ALA A 100 -3.62 -19.42 3.98
N PHE A 101 -4.12 -19.04 2.79
CA PHE A 101 -3.38 -19.05 1.53
C PHE A 101 -2.95 -17.66 1.12
N ASP A 102 -1.92 -17.57 0.30
CA ASP A 102 -1.34 -16.33 -0.19
C ASP A 102 -2.00 -15.89 -1.50
N LEU A 103 -2.17 -14.59 -1.67
CA LEU A 103 -2.74 -13.97 -2.88
C LEU A 103 -1.86 -12.80 -3.33
N THR A 104 -1.48 -12.80 -4.59
CA THR A 104 -0.69 -11.74 -5.20
C THR A 104 -1.50 -10.98 -6.25
N LEU A 105 -1.59 -9.67 -6.09
CA LEU A 105 -2.18 -8.74 -7.04
C LEU A 105 -1.09 -8.16 -7.94
N ALA A 106 -1.31 -8.20 -9.26
CA ALA A 106 -0.41 -7.60 -10.24
C ALA A 106 -0.35 -6.06 -10.14
N ASP A 107 0.67 -5.47 -10.77
CA ASP A 107 0.83 -4.02 -10.85
C ASP A 107 -0.36 -3.33 -11.53
N ARG A 108 -0.74 -2.18 -11.01
CA ARG A 108 -1.83 -1.29 -11.49
C ARG A 108 -3.21 -1.92 -11.51
N LYS A 109 -3.48 -2.77 -10.54
CA LYS A 109 -4.78 -3.45 -10.42
C LYS A 109 -5.60 -2.93 -9.26
N THR A 110 -6.90 -3.17 -9.33
CA THR A 110 -7.89 -2.70 -8.38
C THR A 110 -8.55 -3.87 -7.66
N VAL A 111 -8.71 -3.74 -6.36
CA VAL A 111 -9.60 -4.59 -5.56
C VAL A 111 -10.84 -3.77 -5.19
N THR A 112 -11.99 -4.18 -5.65
CA THR A 112 -13.29 -3.56 -5.29
C THR A 112 -14.08 -4.50 -4.39
N ASN A 113 -14.21 -4.15 -3.11
CA ASN A 113 -15.00 -4.92 -2.16
C ASN A 113 -16.35 -4.24 -1.92
N GLU A 114 -17.40 -4.70 -2.59
CA GLU A 114 -18.78 -4.29 -2.32
C GLU A 114 -19.50 -5.24 -1.34
N GLY A 115 -18.86 -6.35 -0.99
CA GLY A 115 -19.35 -7.39 -0.11
C GLY A 115 -18.64 -7.41 1.25
N THR A 116 -18.11 -8.57 1.60
CA THR A 116 -17.33 -8.78 2.81
C THR A 116 -16.00 -9.43 2.49
N TRP A 117 -14.90 -8.78 2.82
CA TRP A 117 -13.59 -9.41 2.87
C TRP A 117 -13.38 -9.91 4.29
N SER A 118 -13.53 -11.21 4.50
CA SER A 118 -13.47 -11.80 5.84
C SER A 118 -12.04 -11.85 6.38
N ALA A 119 -11.93 -11.86 7.70
CA ALA A 119 -10.63 -12.03 8.36
C ALA A 119 -10.01 -13.36 7.95
N PRO A 120 -8.81 -13.38 7.37
CA PRO A 120 -8.13 -14.60 6.96
C PRO A 120 -7.61 -15.37 8.17
N SER A 121 -7.27 -16.64 7.97
CA SER A 121 -6.53 -17.41 8.96
C SER A 121 -5.12 -16.84 9.14
N SER A 122 -4.50 -17.09 10.29
CA SER A 122 -3.13 -16.63 10.55
C SER A 122 -2.14 -17.17 9.51
N GLY A 123 -1.27 -16.33 9.02
CA GLY A 123 -0.17 -16.69 8.14
C GLY A 123 -0.38 -16.34 6.68
N SER A 124 -1.61 -16.20 6.19
CA SER A 124 -1.86 -15.81 4.79
C SER A 124 -1.33 -14.41 4.47
N GLN A 125 -0.79 -14.23 3.27
CA GLN A 125 -0.22 -12.96 2.82
C GLN A 125 -0.95 -12.43 1.58
N PHE A 126 -1.36 -11.17 1.64
CA PHE A 126 -1.76 -10.41 0.46
C PHE A 126 -0.58 -9.57 -0.02
N THR A 127 -0.19 -9.76 -1.28
CA THR A 127 0.96 -9.09 -1.89
C THR A 127 0.53 -8.16 -3.01
N CYS A 128 0.97 -6.90 -2.99
CA CYS A 128 0.91 -5.99 -4.13
C CYS A 128 2.26 -6.01 -4.86
N SER A 129 2.25 -6.36 -6.15
CA SER A 129 3.47 -6.40 -6.99
C SER A 129 3.86 -5.05 -7.59
N GLY A 130 3.21 -3.95 -7.17
CA GLY A 130 3.42 -2.60 -7.68
C GLY A 130 2.28 -1.69 -7.25
N ASN A 131 1.85 -0.78 -8.12
CA ASN A 131 0.69 0.07 -7.85
C ASN A 131 -0.57 -0.74 -7.61
N ALA A 132 -1.37 -0.37 -6.61
CA ALA A 132 -2.64 -1.03 -6.34
C ALA A 132 -3.67 -0.03 -5.82
N THR A 133 -4.95 -0.31 -6.09
CA THR A 133 -6.07 0.50 -5.61
C THR A 133 -7.08 -0.39 -4.89
N PHE A 134 -7.47 0.01 -3.69
CA PHE A 134 -8.46 -0.68 -2.87
C PHE A 134 -9.69 0.21 -2.71
N LEU A 135 -10.83 -0.28 -3.19
CA LEU A 135 -12.11 0.43 -3.19
C LEU A 135 -13.20 -0.37 -2.44
N GLY A 136 -14.32 0.30 -2.14
CA GLY A 136 -15.49 -0.36 -1.55
C GLY A 136 -15.44 -0.39 -0.03
N GLU A 137 -15.78 -1.52 0.57
CA GLU A 137 -15.93 -1.72 2.02
C GLU A 137 -14.62 -2.08 2.71
N ASP A 138 -14.65 -2.22 4.05
CA ASP A 138 -13.50 -2.59 4.87
C ASP A 138 -12.91 -3.94 4.43
N MET A 139 -11.57 -4.10 4.59
CA MET A 139 -10.88 -5.34 4.24
C MET A 139 -9.99 -5.82 5.39
N ASN A 140 -9.85 -7.15 5.51
CA ASN A 140 -9.05 -7.77 6.55
C ASN A 140 -7.96 -8.64 5.95
N PHE A 141 -6.73 -8.45 6.38
CA PHE A 141 -5.54 -9.20 5.96
C PHE A 141 -4.89 -9.86 7.19
N SER A 142 -4.31 -11.04 7.04
CA SER A 142 -3.37 -11.54 8.04
C SER A 142 -2.04 -10.80 7.86
N LYS A 143 -1.41 -10.96 6.70
CA LYS A 143 -0.24 -10.17 6.32
C LYS A 143 -0.55 -9.32 5.10
N PHE A 144 -0.07 -8.09 5.11
CA PHE A 144 -0.13 -7.20 3.95
C PHE A 144 1.30 -6.82 3.54
N TYR A 145 1.64 -7.08 2.30
CA TYR A 145 2.98 -6.87 1.78
C TYR A 145 2.94 -6.01 0.51
N ALA A 146 3.61 -4.87 0.52
CA ALA A 146 3.80 -4.01 -0.64
C ALA A 146 5.21 -3.42 -0.59
N VAL A 147 6.11 -3.96 -1.39
CA VAL A 147 7.50 -3.48 -1.50
C VAL A 147 7.81 -3.19 -2.96
N SER A 148 8.33 -2.00 -3.23
CA SER A 148 8.64 -1.54 -4.55
C SER A 148 10.09 -1.08 -4.66
N ALA A 149 10.69 -1.28 -5.83
CA ALA A 149 11.97 -0.70 -6.20
C ALA A 149 11.81 0.60 -7.01
N ASP A 150 10.57 1.01 -7.28
CA ASP A 150 10.20 2.20 -8.06
C ASP A 150 9.21 3.06 -7.24
N THR A 151 8.82 4.22 -7.79
CA THR A 151 7.81 5.09 -7.18
C THR A 151 6.39 4.56 -7.40
N ASP A 152 6.04 3.47 -6.72
CA ASP A 152 4.69 2.92 -6.79
C ASP A 152 3.74 3.61 -5.81
N THR A 153 2.44 3.39 -6.02
CA THR A 153 1.38 3.99 -5.21
C THR A 153 0.37 2.94 -4.80
N ILE A 154 0.10 2.87 -3.50
CA ILE A 154 -1.03 2.12 -2.96
C ILE A 154 -2.13 3.11 -2.54
N ILE A 155 -3.29 2.98 -3.16
CA ILE A 155 -4.45 3.84 -2.92
C ILE A 155 -5.49 3.07 -2.11
N PHE A 156 -5.88 3.62 -0.98
CA PHE A 156 -6.92 3.06 -0.12
C PHE A 156 -8.21 3.91 -0.19
N LYS A 157 -9.37 3.27 -0.13
CA LYS A 157 -10.66 3.96 -0.06
C LYS A 157 -10.74 4.79 1.22
N GLY A 158 -10.99 6.09 1.08
CA GLY A 158 -11.21 6.97 2.21
C GLY A 158 -12.43 6.56 3.05
N SER A 159 -12.37 6.80 4.36
CA SER A 159 -13.38 6.41 5.36
C SER A 159 -13.57 4.90 5.53
N LYS A 160 -12.60 4.09 5.07
CA LYS A 160 -12.60 2.64 5.25
C LYS A 160 -11.41 2.19 6.07
N THR A 161 -11.55 1.00 6.68
CA THR A 161 -10.54 0.40 7.55
C THR A 161 -9.95 -0.85 6.89
N TYR A 162 -8.64 -0.90 6.88
CA TYR A 162 -7.84 -2.03 6.42
C TYR A 162 -7.14 -2.64 7.61
N THR A 163 -7.64 -3.77 8.09
CA THR A 163 -7.10 -4.43 9.27
C THR A 163 -6.02 -5.43 8.87
N VAL A 164 -4.85 -5.33 9.50
CA VAL A 164 -3.75 -6.28 9.35
C VAL A 164 -3.52 -6.96 10.68
N SER A 165 -3.77 -8.28 10.78
CA SER A 165 -3.82 -8.98 12.06
C SER A 165 -2.52 -9.68 12.46
N ASP A 166 -1.55 -9.83 11.56
CA ASP A 166 -0.25 -10.47 11.82
C ASP A 166 0.91 -9.50 11.52
N SER A 167 1.18 -9.18 10.25
CA SER A 167 2.28 -8.28 9.91
C SER A 167 2.00 -7.36 8.73
N LEU A 168 2.42 -6.11 8.86
CA LEU A 168 2.38 -5.09 7.82
C LEU A 168 3.79 -4.86 7.29
N THR A 169 3.99 -5.03 5.97
CA THR A 169 5.24 -4.69 5.31
C THR A 169 4.97 -3.70 4.18
N LEU A 170 5.50 -2.49 4.32
CA LEU A 170 5.44 -1.45 3.30
C LEU A 170 6.84 -0.93 3.05
N GLY A 171 7.28 -0.90 1.81
CA GLY A 171 8.65 -0.50 1.51
C GLY A 171 8.84 0.10 0.14
N GLY A 172 9.66 1.15 0.10
CA GLY A 172 10.27 1.70 -1.09
C GLY A 172 11.79 1.59 -1.02
N ILE A 173 12.46 2.42 -1.81
CA ILE A 173 13.90 2.66 -1.74
C ILE A 173 14.16 4.15 -1.69
N ASP A 174 15.35 4.55 -1.32
CA ASP A 174 15.76 5.96 -1.37
C ASP A 174 15.65 6.51 -2.80
N GLY A 175 14.86 7.57 -2.99
CA GLY A 175 14.52 8.14 -4.30
C GLY A 175 13.45 7.39 -5.10
N GLY A 176 12.95 6.25 -4.58
CA GLY A 176 11.85 5.45 -5.11
C GLY A 176 10.87 5.06 -4.00
N GLU A 177 10.41 6.04 -3.22
CA GLU A 177 9.57 5.80 -2.06
C GLU A 177 8.17 5.37 -2.46
N LEU A 178 7.65 4.35 -1.78
CA LEU A 178 6.27 3.89 -1.94
C LEU A 178 5.29 4.95 -1.42
N LEU A 179 4.37 5.40 -2.27
CA LEU A 179 3.31 6.33 -1.86
C LEU A 179 2.10 5.56 -1.31
N ILE A 180 1.72 5.86 -0.10
CA ILE A 180 0.50 5.35 0.54
C ILE A 180 -0.50 6.52 0.65
N THR A 181 -1.64 6.43 0.00
CA THR A 181 -2.61 7.53 -0.04
C THR A 181 -4.07 7.06 0.00
N SER A 182 -5.00 7.96 0.31
CA SER A 182 -6.42 7.70 0.12
C SER A 182 -6.90 8.07 -1.30
N ASP A 183 -8.01 7.49 -1.74
CA ASP A 183 -8.64 7.80 -3.04
C ASP A 183 -9.26 9.20 -3.11
N ALA A 184 -9.41 9.86 -1.99
CA ALA A 184 -10.03 11.16 -1.86
C ALA A 184 -9.16 12.13 -1.04
N PRO A 185 -7.91 12.36 -1.46
CA PRO A 185 -7.00 13.24 -0.74
C PRO A 185 -7.62 14.66 -0.64
N LEU A 186 -7.42 15.32 0.51
CA LEU A 186 -7.99 16.63 0.86
C LEU A 186 -9.49 16.66 1.18
N SER A 187 -10.25 15.57 1.00
CA SER A 187 -11.70 15.56 1.30
C SER A 187 -12.04 15.27 2.76
N ARG A 188 -11.04 15.02 3.62
CA ARG A 188 -11.16 14.51 5.00
C ARG A 188 -11.74 13.09 5.10
N ALA A 189 -11.78 12.37 3.99
CA ALA A 189 -12.13 10.95 3.94
C ALA A 189 -10.85 10.13 4.08
N THR A 190 -10.26 10.14 5.27
CA THR A 190 -9.01 9.43 5.57
C THR A 190 -9.22 7.93 5.59
N ALA A 191 -8.36 7.16 4.93
CA ALA A 191 -8.31 5.72 5.10
C ALA A 191 -7.61 5.36 6.42
N ILE A 192 -7.91 4.19 6.99
CA ILE A 192 -7.33 3.73 8.25
C ILE A 192 -6.63 2.40 8.02
N ILE A 193 -5.35 2.31 8.38
CA ILE A 193 -4.63 1.04 8.50
C ILE A 193 -4.59 0.66 9.98
N ASN A 194 -5.28 -0.42 10.34
CA ASN A 194 -5.34 -0.95 11.69
C ASN A 194 -4.45 -2.19 11.82
N ASN A 195 -3.19 -2.00 12.23
CA ASN A 195 -2.21 -3.09 12.35
C ASN A 195 -2.29 -3.77 13.73
N THR A 196 -3.31 -4.59 13.94
CA THR A 196 -3.57 -5.26 15.23
C THR A 196 -2.51 -6.29 15.59
N GLY A 197 -1.76 -6.81 14.64
CA GLY A 197 -0.64 -7.75 14.86
C GLY A 197 0.57 -7.09 15.51
N ASN A 198 0.66 -5.76 15.46
CA ASN A 198 1.81 -4.96 15.94
C ASN A 198 3.16 -5.28 15.30
N ALA A 199 3.26 -6.33 14.49
CA ALA A 199 4.45 -6.60 13.70
C ALA A 199 4.40 -5.75 12.42
N HIS A 200 5.41 -4.92 12.20
CA HIS A 200 5.50 -4.14 10.97
C HIS A 200 6.94 -3.86 10.59
N LEU A 201 7.17 -3.79 9.28
CA LEU A 201 8.38 -3.28 8.66
C LEU A 201 7.94 -2.22 7.65
N VAL A 202 8.15 -0.96 7.98
CA VAL A 202 7.75 0.17 7.14
C VAL A 202 8.95 1.08 6.93
N GLU A 203 9.38 1.20 5.68
CA GLU A 203 10.60 1.90 5.32
C GLU A 203 10.49 2.55 3.94
N TYR A 204 11.00 3.77 3.81
CA TYR A 204 10.95 4.55 2.57
C TYR A 204 9.52 4.69 2.02
N VAL A 205 8.58 5.13 2.86
CA VAL A 205 7.21 5.41 2.44
C VAL A 205 6.88 6.90 2.57
N LYS A 206 6.03 7.37 1.66
CA LYS A 206 5.35 8.67 1.72
C LYS A 206 3.90 8.43 2.06
N VAL A 207 3.37 9.07 3.08
CA VAL A 207 1.99 8.86 3.51
C VAL A 207 1.17 10.13 3.36
N TYR A 208 -0.03 10.01 2.76
CA TYR A 208 -0.94 11.13 2.57
C TYR A 208 -2.41 10.71 2.81
N ASP A 209 -3.09 11.36 3.77
CA ASP A 209 -4.48 11.07 4.16
C ASP A 209 -4.76 9.60 4.51
N VAL A 210 -3.81 8.93 5.17
CA VAL A 210 -3.98 7.58 5.71
C VAL A 210 -3.53 7.57 7.16
N ASN A 211 -4.40 7.15 8.08
CA ASN A 211 -4.13 7.07 9.51
C ASN A 211 -3.75 5.65 9.94
N GLY A 212 -2.97 5.55 11.01
CA GLY A 212 -2.94 4.37 11.87
C GLY A 212 -4.12 4.36 12.83
N THR A 213 -3.99 3.66 13.96
CA THR A 213 -4.96 3.70 15.06
C THR A 213 -4.28 4.02 16.39
N ALA A 214 -5.03 4.60 17.33
CA ALA A 214 -4.49 5.00 18.64
C ALA A 214 -3.93 3.83 19.47
N GLU A 215 -4.39 2.62 19.20
CA GLU A 215 -3.95 1.41 19.91
C GLU A 215 -2.77 0.72 19.19
N HIS A 216 -2.60 0.99 17.89
CA HIS A 216 -1.63 0.32 17.02
C HIS A 216 -0.94 1.35 16.13
N HIS A 217 0.06 2.01 16.67
CA HIS A 217 0.89 2.95 15.93
C HIS A 217 1.75 2.23 14.89
N ILE A 218 2.00 2.87 13.77
CA ILE A 218 2.85 2.35 12.69
C ILE A 218 4.16 3.12 12.71
N ALA A 219 5.22 2.50 13.23
CA ALA A 219 6.56 3.08 13.16
C ALA A 219 7.13 2.93 11.75
N ALA A 220 7.61 4.03 11.19
CA ALA A 220 8.13 4.10 9.83
C ALA A 220 9.51 4.77 9.81
N THR A 221 10.50 4.08 9.21
CA THR A 221 11.87 4.57 9.07
C THR A 221 12.11 5.13 7.66
N ASN A 222 12.97 6.13 7.54
CA ASN A 222 13.25 6.80 6.25
C ASN A 222 11.98 7.21 5.50
N SER A 223 10.95 7.62 6.24
CA SER A 223 9.59 7.81 5.76
C SER A 223 9.03 9.13 6.25
N TRP A 224 8.02 9.70 5.57
CA TRP A 224 7.46 10.98 5.98
C TRP A 224 6.01 11.19 5.55
N SER A 225 5.35 12.13 6.22
CA SER A 225 4.04 12.60 5.83
C SER A 225 4.14 13.64 4.70
N LEU A 226 3.34 13.49 3.66
CA LEU A 226 3.14 14.53 2.64
C LEU A 226 2.09 15.56 3.04
N GLY A 227 1.51 15.45 4.23
CA GLY A 227 0.41 16.26 4.71
C GLY A 227 -0.91 15.49 4.78
N GLY A 228 -2.01 16.22 4.88
CA GLY A 228 -3.30 15.59 5.15
C GLY A 228 -3.37 15.07 6.58
N THR A 229 -4.19 14.04 6.82
CA THR A 229 -4.30 13.39 8.11
C THR A 229 -3.48 12.10 8.09
N THR A 230 -2.42 12.05 8.93
CA THR A 230 -1.53 10.91 9.08
C THR A 230 -1.31 10.59 10.56
N ASP A 231 -2.41 10.63 11.34
CA ASP A 231 -2.35 10.36 12.76
C ASP A 231 -1.90 8.91 13.04
N TYR A 232 -1.18 8.72 14.14
CA TYR A 232 -0.70 7.41 14.61
C TYR A 232 0.33 6.73 13.70
N TRP A 233 0.99 7.52 12.84
CA TRP A 233 2.23 7.14 12.20
C TRP A 233 3.39 7.75 12.99
N ASP A 234 4.28 6.90 13.47
CA ASP A 234 5.48 7.31 14.17
C ASP A 234 6.65 7.33 13.18
N PHE A 235 6.79 8.44 12.48
CA PHE A 235 7.93 8.64 11.59
C PHE A 235 9.17 8.80 12.45
N ALA A 236 10.15 7.91 12.28
CA ALA A 236 11.47 8.12 12.89
C ALA A 236 12.03 9.44 12.38
N ALA A 237 12.76 10.16 13.24
CA ALA A 237 13.40 11.43 12.87
C ALA A 237 14.13 11.24 11.54
N ILE A 238 13.64 11.92 10.49
CA ILE A 238 14.20 11.78 9.15
C ILE A 238 15.47 12.62 9.08
N LEU A 239 16.48 12.10 8.40
CA LEU A 239 17.66 12.86 8.08
C LEU A 239 17.39 13.68 6.81
N TYR A 240 17.10 14.96 6.99
CA TYR A 240 16.90 15.87 5.86
C TYR A 240 18.23 16.44 5.38
N THR A 241 18.48 16.36 4.09
CA THR A 241 19.69 16.89 3.47
C THR A 241 19.40 18.17 2.71
N PHE A 242 20.01 19.27 3.12
CA PHE A 242 19.94 20.55 2.43
C PHE A 242 20.95 20.56 1.28
N GLY A 243 20.44 20.44 0.06
CA GLY A 243 21.26 20.18 -1.12
C GLY A 243 21.49 21.41 -2.02
N THR A 244 20.74 22.49 -1.83
CA THR A 244 20.82 23.70 -2.68
C THR A 244 20.82 24.97 -1.85
N THR A 245 21.77 25.86 -2.04
CA THR A 245 21.85 27.15 -1.31
C THR A 245 20.53 27.92 -1.40
N GLY A 246 20.01 28.35 -0.27
CA GLY A 246 18.76 29.08 -0.21
C GLY A 246 18.11 29.09 1.18
N ASN A 247 16.82 29.36 1.21
CA ASN A 247 16.04 29.46 2.43
C ASN A 247 15.51 28.11 2.89
N TRP A 248 15.36 27.97 4.21
CA TRP A 248 14.76 26.80 4.85
C TRP A 248 13.38 26.45 4.28
N ASP A 249 12.49 27.43 4.13
CA ASP A 249 11.10 27.26 3.69
C ASP A 249 10.92 26.97 2.20
N THR A 250 11.98 26.67 1.49
CA THR A 250 11.93 26.29 0.08
C THR A 250 12.13 24.78 -0.03
N ALA A 251 11.03 24.05 -0.16
CA ALA A 251 11.05 22.59 -0.18
C ALA A 251 11.99 22.00 -1.23
N THR A 252 12.14 22.64 -2.38
CA THR A 252 13.06 22.21 -3.45
C THR A 252 14.55 22.36 -3.12
N ASN A 253 14.88 23.01 -2.01
CA ASN A 253 16.26 23.07 -1.52
C ASN A 253 16.67 21.83 -0.71
N TRP A 254 15.68 21.05 -0.28
CA TRP A 254 15.86 19.79 0.43
C TRP A 254 15.80 18.63 -0.56
N TRP A 255 16.69 17.66 -0.43
CA TRP A 255 16.69 16.49 -1.33
C TRP A 255 15.39 15.70 -1.29
N GLN A 256 14.73 15.69 -0.14
CA GLN A 256 13.45 15.03 0.05
C GLN A 256 12.29 15.78 -0.66
N GLY A 257 12.52 17.02 -1.10
CA GLY A 257 11.50 17.84 -1.75
C GLY A 257 10.39 18.35 -0.84
N VAL A 258 10.53 18.15 0.47
CA VAL A 258 9.62 18.62 1.53
C VAL A 258 10.41 19.27 2.65
N LEU A 259 9.72 20.05 3.50
CA LEU A 259 10.37 20.72 4.63
C LEU A 259 10.53 19.77 5.82
N PRO A 260 11.66 19.86 6.57
CA PRO A 260 11.77 19.18 7.86
C PRO A 260 10.69 19.63 8.83
N ASN A 261 10.17 18.67 9.61
CA ASN A 261 9.32 18.96 10.76
C ASN A 261 10.17 19.24 12.00
N ASP A 262 9.52 19.77 13.03
CA ASP A 262 10.16 19.85 14.35
C ASP A 262 10.61 18.45 14.82
N ASN A 263 11.83 18.38 15.36
CA ASN A 263 12.49 17.16 15.80
C ASN A 263 13.04 16.22 14.71
N ASP A 264 13.04 16.59 13.45
CA ASP A 264 13.83 15.89 12.43
C ASP A 264 15.33 16.17 12.57
N ASN A 265 16.16 15.33 11.95
CA ASN A 265 17.59 15.54 11.84
C ASN A 265 17.91 16.24 10.52
N ILE A 266 18.90 17.12 10.49
CA ILE A 266 19.30 17.81 9.26
C ILE A 266 20.80 17.73 9.00
N ILE A 267 21.16 17.66 7.71
CA ILE A 267 22.52 17.86 7.21
C ILE A 267 22.56 19.07 6.29
N VAL A 268 23.52 19.95 6.47
CA VAL A 268 23.86 21.03 5.53
C VAL A 268 25.15 20.66 4.81
N ASN A 269 25.05 20.24 3.57
CA ASN A 269 26.17 19.74 2.80
C ASN A 269 27.29 20.79 2.55
N VAL A 270 28.49 20.30 2.32
CA VAL A 270 29.65 21.12 1.93
C VAL A 270 29.31 22.01 0.72
N GLY A 271 29.68 23.28 0.80
CA GLY A 271 29.47 24.26 -0.27
C GLY A 271 28.04 24.81 -0.38
N VAL A 272 27.14 24.38 0.46
CA VAL A 272 25.75 24.83 0.51
C VAL A 272 25.57 25.82 1.65
N THR A 273 24.71 26.84 1.46
CA THR A 273 24.32 27.81 2.49
C THR A 273 22.82 27.67 2.76
N LEU A 274 22.47 27.25 3.97
CA LEU A 274 21.10 27.23 4.51
C LEU A 274 20.85 28.52 5.27
N THR A 275 19.79 29.26 4.94
CA THR A 275 19.36 30.45 5.68
C THR A 275 18.03 30.17 6.36
N THR A 276 17.95 30.36 7.69
CA THR A 276 16.67 30.30 8.40
C THR A 276 15.86 31.56 8.10
N ASN A 277 14.55 31.43 8.08
CA ASN A 277 13.59 32.52 7.89
C ASN A 277 12.37 32.34 8.81
N GLY A 278 12.64 32.01 10.05
CA GLY A 278 11.72 31.78 11.14
C GLY A 278 12.33 30.89 12.22
N ASP A 279 11.73 30.85 13.39
CA ASP A 279 12.15 29.96 14.47
C ASP A 279 12.02 28.50 14.03
N ARG A 280 13.03 27.68 14.37
CA ARG A 280 13.10 26.26 14.03
C ARG A 280 13.51 25.44 15.23
N THR A 281 12.93 24.23 15.31
CA THR A 281 13.32 23.21 16.28
C THR A 281 13.68 21.94 15.52
N ILE A 282 14.82 21.36 15.81
CA ILE A 282 15.30 20.12 15.20
C ILE A 282 15.87 19.20 16.27
N ASN A 283 16.01 17.91 15.94
CA ASN A 283 16.66 16.98 16.86
C ASN A 283 18.18 17.06 16.71
N ASP A 284 18.76 16.51 15.67
CA ASP A 284 20.19 16.54 15.42
C ASP A 284 20.53 17.46 14.23
N ILE A 285 21.73 18.05 14.26
CA ILE A 285 22.23 18.86 13.16
C ILE A 285 23.68 18.48 12.82
N ASP A 286 23.92 18.32 11.52
CA ASP A 286 25.24 18.16 10.95
C ASP A 286 25.49 19.29 9.93
N ILE A 287 26.53 20.09 10.13
CA ILE A 287 26.84 21.24 9.29
C ILE A 287 28.24 21.09 8.70
N ASP A 288 28.28 20.58 7.48
CA ASP A 288 29.48 20.58 6.63
C ASP A 288 29.61 21.86 5.78
N GLY A 289 28.48 22.53 5.54
CA GLY A 289 28.36 23.75 4.75
C GLY A 289 28.30 25.02 5.59
N THR A 290 27.37 25.91 5.27
CA THR A 290 27.13 27.16 6.01
C THR A 290 25.68 27.24 6.46
N LEU A 291 25.46 27.46 7.74
CA LEU A 291 24.16 27.81 8.29
C LEU A 291 24.13 29.30 8.66
N VAL A 292 23.14 30.04 8.14
CA VAL A 292 22.88 31.44 8.49
C VAL A 292 21.60 31.50 9.29
N VAL A 293 21.72 31.86 10.58
CA VAL A 293 20.54 32.12 11.44
C VAL A 293 20.30 33.64 11.46
N SER A 294 19.23 34.07 10.77
CA SER A 294 18.88 35.47 10.60
C SER A 294 17.77 35.85 11.58
N VAL A 295 18.05 36.70 12.55
CA VAL A 295 17.09 37.26 13.56
C VAL A 295 16.13 36.24 14.23
N ASP A 296 16.34 34.95 14.00
CA ASP A 296 15.46 33.85 14.38
C ASP A 296 16.15 32.98 15.44
N THR A 297 15.41 32.04 16.00
CA THR A 297 15.92 31.04 16.93
C THR A 297 16.01 29.69 16.26
N LEU A 298 17.18 29.05 16.30
CA LEU A 298 17.34 27.64 16.01
C LEU A 298 17.54 26.87 17.30
N THR A 299 16.63 25.96 17.63
CA THR A 299 16.75 25.08 18.79
C THR A 299 17.16 23.68 18.30
N VAL A 300 18.26 23.17 18.83
CA VAL A 300 18.73 21.81 18.59
C VAL A 300 18.55 21.01 19.87
N ASN A 301 17.70 19.99 19.85
CA ASN A 301 17.37 19.17 21.02
C ASN A 301 18.35 18.02 21.22
N GLY A 302 19.00 17.55 20.18
CA GLY A 302 19.89 16.41 20.16
C GLY A 302 21.37 16.78 19.94
N ALA A 303 22.06 15.97 19.15
CA ALA A 303 23.45 16.14 18.83
C ALA A 303 23.71 17.23 17.79
N SER A 304 24.87 17.87 17.87
CA SER A 304 25.35 18.84 16.87
C SER A 304 26.76 18.46 16.43
N ASP A 305 26.95 18.26 15.14
CA ASP A 305 28.24 18.14 14.48
C ASP A 305 28.45 19.34 13.56
N ILE A 306 29.55 20.08 13.73
CA ILE A 306 29.76 21.36 13.06
C ILE A 306 31.19 21.40 12.54
N ASP A 307 31.36 20.86 11.33
CA ASP A 307 32.62 20.97 10.59
C ASP A 307 32.62 22.19 9.63
N GLY A 308 31.45 22.77 9.40
CA GLY A 308 31.22 23.95 8.58
C GLY A 308 31.21 25.27 9.34
N THR A 309 30.34 26.18 8.91
CA THR A 309 30.27 27.56 9.46
C THR A 309 28.85 27.89 9.92
N ILE A 310 28.72 28.45 11.13
CA ILE A 310 27.47 29.06 11.57
C ILE A 310 27.66 30.59 11.60
N THR A 311 26.75 31.32 10.98
CA THR A 311 26.68 32.77 11.01
C THR A 311 25.39 33.19 11.68
N ILE A 312 25.45 33.97 12.73
CA ILE A 312 24.28 34.54 13.39
C ILE A 312 24.25 36.03 13.06
N SER A 313 23.14 36.44 12.41
CA SER A 313 22.91 37.84 12.08
C SER A 313 21.88 38.40 13.06
N THR A 314 22.23 39.53 13.70
CA THR A 314 21.36 40.22 14.67
C THR A 314 20.68 41.43 14.02
#